data_1a5fc7f2addfc185149b3ef94b82bc1e
#
_entry.id   1a5fc7f2addfc185149b3ef94b82bc1e
#
_cell.length_a   1.000
_cell.length_b   1.000
_cell.length_c   1.000
_cell.angle_alpha   90.00
_cell.angle_beta   90.00
_cell.angle_gamma   90.00
#
_symmetry.space_group_name_H-M   'P 1'
#
loop_
_entity.id
_entity.type
_entity.pdbx_description
1 polymer ?
#
loop_
_entity_poly.entity_id
_entity_poly.type
_entity_poly.pdbx_seq_one_letter_code
_entity_poly.pdbx_strand_id
1 'polypeptide(L)'
;VAFSIVPKLNSIGRMKDSSNVNTLVSYLLCENEAQLLSYSKALSKVNDERKKLSASMSEKAEQLLSNRPFEIITDSSFEEGICGLVAGRLSNTYHKPVIVMSDNGEVLKGSGRSIPGFDLFSFLSPFEKKVAFGGHKAAVGITINKSDYEELVSYVDENIFNFELKEENR
;
A
#
# COMPACT_ATOMS: atom_id res chain seq x y z
N VAL A 1 -3.54 -22.89 1.33
CA VAL A 1 -2.92 -22.15 2.42
C VAL A 1 -2.67 -20.71 2.00
N ALA A 2 -1.91 -20.45 0.90
CA ALA A 2 -1.51 -19.11 0.49
C ALA A 2 -2.67 -18.12 0.28
N PHE A 3 -3.79 -18.55 -0.31
CA PHE A 3 -4.93 -17.67 -0.64
C PHE A 3 -6.07 -17.72 0.37
N SER A 4 -6.07 -18.67 1.30
CA SER A 4 -7.14 -18.81 2.30
C SER A 4 -6.70 -18.45 3.73
N ILE A 5 -5.49 -18.78 4.13
CA ILE A 5 -4.98 -18.57 5.50
C ILE A 5 -4.12 -17.31 5.58
N VAL A 6 -3.11 -17.19 4.72
CA VAL A 6 -2.15 -16.06 4.77
C VAL A 6 -2.82 -14.70 4.70
N PRO A 7 -3.82 -14.42 3.84
CA PRO A 7 -4.51 -13.13 3.83
C PRO A 7 -5.23 -12.80 5.14
N LYS A 8 -5.77 -13.82 5.84
CA LYS A 8 -6.43 -13.64 7.14
C LYS A 8 -5.42 -13.28 8.23
N LEU A 9 -4.27 -13.92 8.26
CA LEU A 9 -3.19 -13.60 9.19
C LEU A 9 -2.65 -12.19 8.94
N ASN A 10 -2.41 -11.83 7.68
CA ASN A 10 -1.91 -10.52 7.31
C ASN A 10 -2.91 -9.38 7.54
N SER A 11 -4.22 -9.67 7.66
CA SER A 11 -5.22 -8.64 7.92
C SER A 11 -5.04 -7.96 9.28
N ILE A 12 -4.50 -8.67 10.26
CA ILE A 12 -4.23 -8.14 11.60
C ILE A 12 -3.24 -6.98 11.55
N GLY A 13 -2.16 -7.09 10.78
CA GLY A 13 -1.16 -6.02 10.66
C GLY A 13 -1.59 -4.83 9.80
N ARG A 14 -2.75 -4.91 9.14
CA ARG A 14 -3.27 -3.87 8.24
C ARG A 14 -4.39 -3.02 8.83
N MET A 15 -5.04 -3.52 9.87
CA MET A 15 -6.22 -2.89 10.49
C MET A 15 -5.83 -2.33 11.86
N LYS A 16 -5.63 -1.00 11.96
CA LYS A 16 -5.13 -0.33 13.18
C LYS A 16 -5.95 -0.61 14.44
N ASP A 17 -7.27 -0.61 14.33
CA ASP A 17 -8.17 -0.59 15.49
C ASP A 17 -8.84 -1.92 15.79
N SER A 18 -8.74 -2.91 14.91
CA SER A 18 -9.56 -4.12 15.01
C SER A 18 -8.82 -5.35 15.52
N SER A 19 -7.50 -5.29 15.73
CA SER A 19 -6.76 -6.48 16.19
C SER A 19 -5.36 -6.19 16.73
N ASN A 20 -4.99 -6.97 17.76
CA ASN A 20 -3.67 -6.93 18.36
C ASN A 20 -2.83 -8.11 17.80
N VAL A 21 -1.58 -7.85 17.46
CA VAL A 21 -0.62 -8.87 17.01
C VAL A 21 -0.48 -10.01 18.04
N ASN A 22 -0.62 -9.70 19.34
CA ASN A 22 -0.63 -10.72 20.40
C ASN A 22 -1.77 -11.74 20.24
N THR A 23 -2.92 -11.34 19.70
CA THR A 23 -4.02 -12.26 19.39
C THR A 23 -3.63 -13.27 18.33
N LEU A 24 -2.82 -12.88 17.35
CA LEU A 24 -2.27 -13.79 16.34
C LEU A 24 -1.31 -14.79 16.96
N VAL A 25 -0.42 -14.35 17.84
CA VAL A 25 0.49 -15.25 18.57
C VAL A 25 -0.30 -16.23 19.41
N SER A 26 -1.30 -15.76 20.15
CA SER A 26 -2.19 -16.61 20.95
C SER A 26 -2.93 -17.64 20.12
N TYR A 27 -3.38 -17.25 18.91
CA TYR A 27 -4.01 -18.17 17.97
C TYR A 27 -3.04 -19.26 17.49
N LEU A 28 -1.81 -18.90 17.14
CA LEU A 28 -0.80 -19.87 16.64
C LEU A 28 -0.29 -20.82 17.73
N LEU A 29 -0.34 -20.40 18.98
CA LEU A 29 0.08 -21.20 20.14
C LEU A 29 -1.09 -21.93 20.84
N CYS A 30 -2.32 -21.77 20.37
CA CYS A 30 -3.50 -22.32 21.00
C CYS A 30 -3.66 -23.81 20.67
N GLU A 31 -3.82 -24.63 21.69
CA GLU A 31 -4.09 -26.07 21.57
C GLU A 31 -5.57 -26.43 21.80
N ASN A 32 -6.39 -25.49 22.25
CA ASN A 32 -7.80 -25.68 22.54
C ASN A 32 -8.67 -25.45 21.29
N GLU A 33 -9.36 -26.48 20.81
CA GLU A 33 -10.18 -26.44 19.60
C GLU A 33 -11.29 -25.38 19.64
N ALA A 34 -11.97 -25.20 20.78
CA ALA A 34 -13.03 -24.21 20.92
C ALA A 34 -12.50 -22.78 20.80
N GLN A 35 -11.32 -22.52 21.39
CA GLN A 35 -10.64 -21.25 21.27
C GLN A 35 -10.11 -21.01 19.84
N LEU A 36 -9.55 -22.04 19.19
CA LEU A 36 -9.11 -21.98 17.80
C LEU A 36 -10.26 -21.59 16.86
N LEU A 37 -11.45 -22.17 17.08
CA LEU A 37 -12.62 -21.82 16.29
C LEU A 37 -13.04 -20.34 16.49
N SER A 38 -13.00 -19.86 17.74
CA SER A 38 -13.28 -18.46 18.07
C SER A 38 -12.29 -17.51 17.39
N TYR A 39 -10.99 -17.77 17.51
CA TYR A 39 -9.95 -16.98 16.83
C TYR A 39 -10.10 -17.01 15.31
N SER A 40 -10.38 -18.17 14.73
CA SER A 40 -10.60 -18.31 13.27
C SER A 40 -11.77 -17.47 12.78
N LYS A 41 -12.88 -17.41 13.53
CA LYS A 41 -14.02 -16.53 13.23
C LYS A 41 -13.65 -15.05 13.31
N ALA A 42 -12.92 -14.66 14.38
CA ALA A 42 -12.45 -13.29 14.54
C ALA A 42 -11.51 -12.87 13.40
N LEU A 43 -10.54 -13.70 13.03
CA LEU A 43 -9.64 -13.46 11.90
C LEU A 43 -10.39 -13.33 10.56
N SER A 44 -11.41 -14.17 10.36
CA SER A 44 -12.24 -14.08 9.15
C SER A 44 -13.00 -12.77 9.09
N LYS A 45 -13.57 -12.32 10.22
CA LYS A 45 -14.26 -11.02 10.31
C LYS A 45 -13.33 -9.85 9.97
N VAL A 46 -12.14 -9.79 10.60
CA VAL A 46 -11.14 -8.75 10.32
C VAL A 46 -10.73 -8.75 8.84
N ASN A 47 -10.53 -9.92 8.26
CA ASN A 47 -10.20 -10.03 6.84
C ASN A 47 -11.33 -9.56 5.92
N ASP A 48 -12.59 -9.79 6.29
CA ASP A 48 -13.74 -9.32 5.51
C ASP A 48 -13.92 -7.81 5.63
N GLU A 49 -13.69 -7.24 6.81
CA GLU A 49 -13.62 -5.78 7.02
C GLU A 49 -12.50 -5.16 6.16
N ARG A 50 -11.30 -5.74 6.18
CA ARG A 50 -10.19 -5.32 5.33
C ARG A 50 -10.55 -5.34 3.84
N LYS A 51 -11.22 -6.41 3.37
CA LYS A 51 -11.66 -6.51 1.96
C LYS A 51 -12.64 -5.41 1.58
N LYS A 52 -13.63 -5.14 2.44
CA LYS A 52 -14.62 -4.06 2.23
C LYS A 52 -13.93 -2.70 2.17
N LEU A 53 -13.05 -2.43 3.13
CA LEU A 53 -12.30 -1.18 3.18
C LEU A 53 -11.39 -1.01 1.94
N SER A 54 -10.69 -2.08 1.56
CA SER A 54 -9.85 -2.06 0.36
C SER A 54 -10.65 -1.81 -0.92
N ALA A 55 -11.86 -2.36 -1.04
CA ALA A 55 -12.74 -2.10 -2.18
C ALA A 55 -13.20 -0.64 -2.22
N SER A 56 -13.71 -0.10 -1.10
CA SER A 56 -14.14 1.29 -1.00
C SER A 56 -12.99 2.27 -1.26
N MET A 57 -11.81 2.02 -0.68
CA MET A 57 -10.63 2.85 -0.96
C MET A 57 -10.19 2.78 -2.42
N SER A 58 -10.30 1.61 -3.06
CA SER A 58 -9.97 1.47 -4.49
C SER A 58 -10.92 2.27 -5.37
N GLU A 59 -12.22 2.21 -5.12
CA GLU A 59 -13.23 2.99 -5.86
C GLU A 59 -12.96 4.50 -5.72
N LYS A 60 -12.67 4.96 -4.50
CA LYS A 60 -12.34 6.37 -4.27
C LYS A 60 -11.03 6.77 -4.95
N ALA A 61 -10.01 5.94 -4.87
CA ALA A 61 -8.72 6.20 -5.51
C ALA A 61 -8.85 6.23 -7.05
N GLU A 62 -9.70 5.37 -7.64
CA GLU A 62 -10.01 5.40 -9.07
C GLU A 62 -10.64 6.72 -9.52
N GLN A 63 -11.51 7.33 -8.68
CA GLN A 63 -12.11 8.64 -8.96
C GLN A 63 -11.09 9.79 -8.89
N LEU A 64 -9.98 9.60 -8.17
CA LEU A 64 -8.91 10.57 -8.01
C LEU A 64 -7.79 10.44 -9.06
N LEU A 65 -7.89 9.46 -9.96
CA LEU A 65 -6.92 9.29 -11.06
C LEU A 65 -6.95 10.51 -11.98
N SER A 66 -5.78 11.02 -12.30
CA SER A 66 -5.59 12.21 -13.13
C SER A 66 -5.11 11.92 -14.55
N ASN A 67 -5.10 10.67 -14.99
CA ASN A 67 -4.58 10.20 -16.28
C ASN A 67 -3.07 10.48 -16.51
N ARG A 68 -2.31 10.63 -15.44
CA ARG A 68 -0.86 10.78 -15.51
C ARG A 68 -0.16 9.43 -15.77
N PRO A 69 1.03 9.42 -16.39
CA PRO A 69 1.80 8.19 -16.58
C PRO A 69 2.32 7.59 -15.27
N PHE A 70 2.40 8.40 -14.22
CA PHE A 70 2.68 8.01 -12.84
C PHE A 70 1.65 8.69 -11.92
N GLU A 71 0.88 7.92 -11.17
CA GLU A 71 -0.17 8.46 -10.29
C GLU A 71 0.31 8.59 -8.86
N ILE A 72 0.00 9.73 -8.24
CA ILE A 72 0.17 9.96 -6.81
C ILE A 72 -1.19 10.38 -6.25
N ILE A 73 -1.76 9.54 -5.40
CA ILE A 73 -3.13 9.69 -4.89
C ILE A 73 -3.08 9.81 -3.37
N THR A 74 -3.68 10.86 -2.84
CA THR A 74 -3.78 11.08 -1.40
C THR A 74 -5.20 11.39 -0.98
N ASP A 75 -5.60 10.92 0.20
CA ASP A 75 -6.87 11.26 0.80
C ASP A 75 -6.84 11.02 2.32
N SER A 76 -7.54 11.87 3.08
CA SER A 76 -7.61 11.76 4.55
C SER A 76 -8.42 10.57 5.04
N SER A 77 -9.29 10.01 4.21
CA SER A 77 -10.06 8.81 4.52
C SER A 77 -9.31 7.50 4.24
N PHE A 78 -8.11 7.57 3.68
CA PHE A 78 -7.34 6.37 3.37
C PHE A 78 -6.67 5.81 4.62
N GLU A 79 -6.74 4.49 4.78
CA GLU A 79 -6.04 3.76 5.83
C GLU A 79 -4.64 3.35 5.36
N GLU A 80 -3.61 3.75 6.12
CA GLU A 80 -2.20 3.50 5.79
C GLU A 80 -1.92 2.01 5.49
N GLY A 81 -2.45 1.11 6.33
CA GLY A 81 -2.26 -0.34 6.19
C GLY A 81 -2.90 -0.95 4.93
N ILE A 82 -3.77 -0.21 4.24
CA ILE A 82 -4.47 -0.63 3.02
C ILE A 82 -3.88 0.01 1.75
N CYS A 83 -3.18 1.14 1.88
CA CYS A 83 -2.61 1.88 0.73
C CYS A 83 -1.83 0.99 -0.24
N GLY A 84 -1.02 0.05 0.28
CA GLY A 84 -0.25 -0.87 -0.56
C GLY A 84 -1.08 -1.87 -1.36
N LEU A 85 -2.26 -2.24 -0.89
CA LEU A 85 -3.19 -3.11 -1.62
C LEU A 85 -3.87 -2.32 -2.75
N VAL A 86 -4.29 -1.10 -2.46
CA VAL A 86 -4.91 -0.20 -3.44
C VAL A 86 -3.90 0.17 -4.53
N ALA A 87 -2.68 0.60 -4.16
CA ALA A 87 -1.62 0.90 -5.11
C ALA A 87 -1.31 -0.28 -6.04
N GLY A 88 -1.24 -1.50 -5.49
CA GLY A 88 -1.00 -2.71 -6.28
C GLY A 88 -2.14 -3.02 -7.26
N ARG A 89 -3.39 -2.87 -6.82
CA ARG A 89 -4.55 -3.04 -7.70
C ARG A 89 -4.53 -2.03 -8.85
N LEU A 90 -4.36 -0.75 -8.54
CA LEU A 90 -4.34 0.31 -9.56
C LEU A 90 -3.18 0.16 -10.53
N SER A 91 -1.97 -0.14 -10.03
CA SER A 91 -0.79 -0.37 -10.86
C SER A 91 -0.99 -1.52 -11.84
N ASN A 92 -1.58 -2.63 -11.38
CA ASN A 92 -1.89 -3.78 -12.25
C ASN A 92 -3.00 -3.48 -13.25
N THR A 93 -4.04 -2.74 -12.85
CA THR A 93 -5.18 -2.42 -13.72
C THR A 93 -4.80 -1.43 -14.81
N TYR A 94 -4.04 -0.40 -14.45
CA TYR A 94 -3.74 0.73 -15.34
C TYR A 94 -2.33 0.66 -15.96
N HIS A 95 -1.55 -0.38 -15.64
CA HIS A 95 -0.19 -0.62 -16.17
C HIS A 95 0.75 0.58 -16.02
N LYS A 96 0.73 1.22 -14.85
CA LYS A 96 1.59 2.37 -14.52
C LYS A 96 2.01 2.37 -13.05
N PRO A 97 3.12 3.03 -12.68
CA PRO A 97 3.47 3.21 -11.28
C PRO A 97 2.42 4.03 -10.55
N VAL A 98 2.09 3.63 -9.32
CA VAL A 98 1.09 4.29 -8.48
C VAL A 98 1.59 4.39 -7.05
N ILE A 99 1.50 5.58 -6.46
CA ILE A 99 1.66 5.83 -5.04
C ILE A 99 0.29 6.18 -4.46
N VAL A 100 -0.09 5.52 -3.37
CA VAL A 100 -1.31 5.82 -2.60
C VAL A 100 -0.91 6.13 -1.16
N MET A 101 -1.37 7.27 -0.64
CA MET A 101 -1.03 7.73 0.70
C MET A 101 -2.26 8.18 1.48
N SER A 102 -2.24 7.90 2.78
CA SER A 102 -3.15 8.45 3.78
C SER A 102 -2.66 9.83 4.20
N ASP A 103 -3.54 10.81 4.22
CA ASP A 103 -3.27 12.19 4.64
C ASP A 103 -3.75 12.40 6.08
N ASN A 104 -2.83 12.60 7.03
CA ASN A 104 -3.15 12.91 8.41
C ASN A 104 -3.12 14.41 8.75
N GLY A 105 -3.01 15.27 7.74
CA GLY A 105 -2.95 16.73 7.86
C GLY A 105 -1.54 17.30 7.84
N GLU A 106 -0.56 16.64 8.43
CA GLU A 106 0.85 17.08 8.48
C GLU A 106 1.77 16.20 7.64
N VAL A 107 1.51 14.90 7.67
CA VAL A 107 2.34 13.88 7.04
C VAL A 107 1.48 13.00 6.15
N LEU A 108 1.99 12.68 4.98
CA LEU A 108 1.42 11.69 4.06
C LEU A 108 2.19 10.39 4.21
N LYS A 109 1.47 9.30 4.46
CA LYS A 109 2.05 7.97 4.59
C LYS A 109 1.32 6.95 3.74
N GLY A 110 2.09 6.10 3.06
CA GLY A 110 1.48 5.08 2.23
C GLY A 110 2.47 4.17 1.55
N SER A 111 2.11 3.75 0.37
CA SER A 111 2.89 2.78 -0.40
C SER A 111 2.84 3.07 -1.89
N GLY A 112 3.96 2.85 -2.55
CA GLY A 112 4.05 2.82 -4.01
C GLY A 112 4.15 1.40 -4.54
N ARG A 113 3.62 1.20 -5.73
CA ARG A 113 3.78 -0.02 -6.52
C ARG A 113 4.18 0.34 -7.93
N SER A 114 5.07 -0.46 -8.47
CA SER A 114 5.61 -0.28 -9.82
C SER A 114 5.10 -1.34 -10.78
N ILE A 115 5.45 -1.15 -12.04
CA ILE A 115 5.25 -2.10 -13.12
C ILE A 115 6.58 -2.78 -13.48
N PRO A 116 6.57 -3.95 -14.15
CA PRO A 116 7.79 -4.54 -14.69
C PRO A 116 8.58 -3.55 -15.55
N GLY A 117 9.89 -3.52 -15.36
CA GLY A 117 10.79 -2.61 -16.08
C GLY A 117 10.93 -1.20 -15.48
N PHE A 118 10.12 -0.79 -14.51
CA PHE A 118 10.26 0.51 -13.85
C PHE A 118 10.78 0.35 -12.42
N ASP A 119 11.99 0.86 -12.15
CA ASP A 119 12.61 0.83 -10.82
C ASP A 119 12.14 2.05 -9.98
N LEU A 120 11.06 1.86 -9.23
CA LEU A 120 10.46 2.90 -8.40
C LEU A 120 11.40 3.38 -7.29
N PHE A 121 12.21 2.48 -6.72
CA PHE A 121 13.15 2.85 -5.67
C PHE A 121 14.24 3.79 -6.20
N SER A 122 14.87 3.45 -7.31
CA SER A 122 15.87 4.29 -7.97
C SER A 122 15.28 5.61 -8.46
N PHE A 123 14.04 5.58 -8.96
CA PHE A 123 13.34 6.79 -9.40
C PHE A 123 13.13 7.80 -8.27
N LEU A 124 12.82 7.34 -7.05
CA LEU A 124 12.60 8.20 -5.89
C LEU A 124 13.90 8.60 -5.16
N SER A 125 15.02 7.93 -5.44
CA SER A 125 16.30 8.17 -4.74
C SER A 125 16.75 9.64 -4.68
N PRO A 126 16.58 10.48 -5.72
CA PRO A 126 16.93 11.89 -5.63
C PRO A 126 16.16 12.67 -4.55
N PHE A 127 15.01 12.13 -4.12
CA PHE A 127 14.12 12.72 -3.10
C PHE A 127 14.39 12.24 -1.67
N GLU A 128 15.41 11.39 -1.43
CA GLU A 128 15.68 10.75 -0.12
C GLU A 128 15.83 11.72 1.05
N LYS A 129 16.23 12.98 0.80
CA LYS A 129 16.37 14.01 1.84
C LYS A 129 15.03 14.56 2.35
N LYS A 130 13.96 14.45 1.56
CA LYS A 130 12.62 15.00 1.85
C LYS A 130 11.58 13.92 2.07
N VAL A 131 11.82 12.74 1.54
CA VAL A 131 10.91 11.60 1.57
C VAL A 131 11.61 10.43 2.23
N ALA A 132 11.08 10.00 3.38
CA ALA A 132 11.51 8.73 3.94
C ALA A 132 10.83 7.60 3.17
N PHE A 133 11.61 6.80 2.48
CA PHE A 133 11.10 5.62 1.78
C PHE A 133 12.00 4.41 1.99
N GLY A 134 11.41 3.23 1.86
CA GLY A 134 12.12 1.96 1.97
C GLY A 134 11.40 0.89 1.17
N GLY A 135 12.15 -0.08 0.70
CA GLY A 135 11.60 -1.16 -0.12
C GLY A 135 12.56 -1.63 -1.21
N HIS A 136 12.02 -1.90 -2.37
CA HIS A 136 12.77 -2.35 -3.54
C HIS A 136 12.13 -1.81 -4.83
N LYS A 137 12.72 -2.16 -6.00
CA LYS A 137 12.30 -1.63 -7.31
C LYS A 137 10.80 -1.69 -7.61
N ALA A 138 10.11 -2.74 -7.14
CA ALA A 138 8.69 -2.97 -7.45
C ALA A 138 7.72 -2.42 -6.40
N ALA A 139 8.18 -2.16 -5.17
CA ALA A 139 7.33 -1.75 -4.07
C ALA A 139 8.10 -0.92 -3.04
N VAL A 140 7.55 0.21 -2.65
CA VAL A 140 8.11 1.09 -1.63
C VAL A 140 7.06 1.47 -0.59
N GLY A 141 7.47 1.56 0.68
CA GLY A 141 6.76 2.32 1.70
C GLY A 141 7.25 3.75 1.65
N ILE A 142 6.37 4.73 1.80
CA ILE A 142 6.70 6.15 1.65
C ILE A 142 6.11 6.98 2.78
N THR A 143 6.87 7.93 3.28
CA THR A 143 6.43 8.95 4.23
C THR A 143 7.01 10.29 3.82
N ILE A 144 6.17 11.31 3.69
CA ILE A 144 6.54 12.65 3.26
C ILE A 144 5.77 13.70 4.07
N ASN A 145 6.40 14.83 4.40
CA ASN A 145 5.67 15.97 4.93
C ASN A 145 4.73 16.54 3.87
N LYS A 146 3.55 16.94 4.27
CA LYS A 146 2.55 17.50 3.34
C LYS A 146 3.05 18.75 2.62
N SER A 147 3.92 19.54 3.26
CA SER A 147 4.58 20.71 2.66
C SER A 147 5.45 20.37 1.44
N ASP A 148 6.00 19.16 1.37
CA ASP A 148 6.89 18.72 0.30
C ASP A 148 6.14 17.94 -0.82
N TYR A 149 4.83 17.76 -0.67
CA TYR A 149 4.00 16.97 -1.60
C TYR A 149 4.02 17.52 -3.03
N GLU A 150 3.80 18.82 -3.18
CA GLU A 150 3.76 19.46 -4.51
C GLU A 150 5.10 19.36 -5.25
N GLU A 151 6.20 19.39 -4.50
CA GLU A 151 7.54 19.21 -5.06
C GLU A 151 7.76 17.78 -5.53
N LEU A 152 7.25 16.77 -4.79
CA LEU A 152 7.28 15.39 -5.23
C LEU A 152 6.48 15.18 -6.51
N VAL A 153 5.27 15.77 -6.60
CA VAL A 153 4.42 15.69 -7.79
C VAL A 153 5.12 16.32 -8.99
N SER A 154 5.69 17.51 -8.82
CA SER A 154 6.44 18.20 -9.89
C SER A 154 7.65 17.40 -10.36
N TYR A 155 8.41 16.84 -9.42
CA TYR A 155 9.55 15.97 -9.74
C TYR A 155 9.13 14.77 -10.58
N VAL A 156 8.03 14.09 -10.20
CA VAL A 156 7.50 12.94 -10.94
C VAL A 156 7.10 13.34 -12.35
N ASP A 157 6.34 14.42 -12.49
CA ASP A 157 5.87 14.90 -13.80
C ASP A 157 7.03 15.28 -14.73
N GLU A 158 8.10 15.89 -14.20
CA GLU A 158 9.27 16.31 -14.99
C GLU A 158 10.18 15.15 -15.40
N ASN A 159 10.26 14.10 -14.57
CA ASN A 159 11.27 13.06 -14.76
C ASN A 159 10.72 11.73 -15.29
N ILE A 160 9.40 11.52 -15.27
CA ILE A 160 8.82 10.22 -15.65
C ILE A 160 9.16 9.81 -17.08
N PHE A 161 9.21 10.76 -18.01
CA PHE A 161 9.50 10.48 -19.42
C PHE A 161 10.99 10.29 -19.70
N ASN A 162 11.87 10.73 -18.79
CA ASN A 162 13.32 10.62 -18.90
C ASN A 162 13.86 9.37 -18.22
N PHE A 163 13.04 8.69 -17.42
CA PHE A 163 13.42 7.49 -16.72
C PHE A 163 13.20 6.28 -17.62
N GLU A 164 14.30 5.72 -18.14
CA GLU A 164 14.25 4.56 -19.02
C GLU A 164 13.65 3.35 -18.31
N LEU A 165 12.65 2.73 -18.93
CA LEU A 165 12.16 1.42 -18.55
C LEU A 165 13.27 0.41 -18.87
N LYS A 166 13.95 -0.10 -17.84
CA LYS A 166 14.90 -1.19 -18.00
C LYS A 166 14.12 -2.47 -18.28
N GLU A 167 14.17 -2.93 -19.52
CA GLU A 167 13.67 -4.26 -19.85
C GLU A 167 14.44 -5.28 -19.01
N GLU A 168 13.73 -6.06 -18.21
CA GLU A 168 14.32 -7.26 -17.61
C GLU A 168 14.55 -8.24 -18.77
N ASN A 169 15.80 -8.38 -19.16
CA ASN A 169 16.22 -9.49 -20.03
C ASN A 169 15.81 -10.79 -19.32
N ARG A 170 14.88 -11.49 -19.92
CA ARG A 170 14.44 -12.84 -19.53
C ARG A 170 15.57 -13.84 -19.73
#